data_88434c3c9623bb092c4e39b691220b10
#
_entry.id   88434c3c9623bb092c4e39b691220b10
#
_cell.length_a   1.000
_cell.length_b   1.000
_cell.length_c   1.000
_cell.angle_alpha   90.00
_cell.angle_beta   90.00
_cell.angle_gamma   90.00
#
_symmetry.space_group_name_H-M   'P 1'
#
loop_
_entity.id
_entity.type
_entity.pdbx_description
1 polymer ?
#
loop_
_entity_poly.entity_id
_entity_poly.type
_entity_poly.pdbx_seq_one_letter_code
_entity_poly.pdbx_strand_id
1 'polypeptide(L)'
;KVIADLVAAGADVVYVVEDAKYADYDTELYTDAICQLSKKYDPASIMFGATDDGRDLAPRVAARLHTGLCADCTALDVTDDKLVAWTRPALGGNICATIICDVNRPQMGTVRPKVFKPAEMDNNRTGEVIAFTPEAGAVSRVELVKKEALSSENAVKIDEADMIAAGGRGFGSKENFDVLEQLAALFENS
;
A
#
# COMPACT_ATOMS: atom_id res chain seq x y z
N LYS A 1 -10.11 1.07 -16.85
CA LYS A 1 -10.76 1.62 -15.65
C LYS A 1 -9.70 2.16 -14.67
N VAL A 2 -8.79 1.35 -14.15
CA VAL A 2 -7.78 1.77 -13.15
C VAL A 2 -6.98 3.02 -13.57
N ILE A 3 -6.53 3.10 -14.83
CA ILE A 3 -5.77 4.27 -15.33
C ILE A 3 -6.62 5.54 -15.27
N ALA A 4 -7.88 5.47 -15.71
CA ALA A 4 -8.78 6.63 -15.67
C ALA A 4 -9.05 7.07 -14.21
N ASP A 5 -9.23 6.13 -13.31
CA ASP A 5 -9.44 6.40 -11.89
C ASP A 5 -8.21 7.09 -11.26
N LEU A 6 -6.99 6.67 -11.62
CA LEU A 6 -5.75 7.31 -11.15
C LEU A 6 -5.62 8.76 -11.66
N VAL A 7 -5.91 9.00 -12.92
CA VAL A 7 -5.89 10.35 -13.50
C VAL A 7 -6.95 11.23 -12.83
N ALA A 8 -8.16 10.74 -12.67
CA ALA A 8 -9.24 11.46 -11.99
C ALA A 8 -8.91 11.78 -10.53
N ALA A 9 -8.15 10.91 -9.85
CA ALA A 9 -7.67 11.13 -8.48
C ALA A 9 -6.49 12.10 -8.38
N GLY A 10 -5.90 12.54 -9.50
CA GLY A 10 -4.88 13.58 -9.51
C GLY A 10 -3.53 13.20 -10.14
N ALA A 11 -3.38 12.01 -10.71
CA ALA A 11 -2.15 11.64 -11.38
C ALA A 11 -1.98 12.43 -12.70
N ASP A 12 -0.82 13.08 -12.88
CA ASP A 12 -0.45 13.78 -14.12
C ASP A 12 0.08 12.79 -15.17
N VAL A 13 0.81 11.77 -14.71
CA VAL A 13 1.39 10.74 -15.57
C VAL A 13 1.14 9.36 -14.96
N VAL A 14 0.72 8.41 -15.79
CA VAL A 14 0.56 7.00 -15.40
C VAL A 14 1.49 6.14 -16.22
N TYR A 15 2.47 5.51 -15.56
CA TYR A 15 3.34 4.53 -16.19
C TYR A 15 2.68 3.15 -16.14
N VAL A 16 2.58 2.49 -17.30
CA VAL A 16 1.92 1.19 -17.43
C VAL A 16 2.96 0.15 -17.84
N VAL A 17 3.09 -0.89 -17.01
CA VAL A 17 3.88 -2.09 -17.32
C VAL A 17 2.89 -3.22 -17.59
N GLU A 18 2.81 -3.68 -18.83
CA GLU A 18 1.86 -4.70 -19.28
C GLU A 18 2.59 -5.89 -19.89
N ASP A 19 2.63 -6.99 -19.15
CA ASP A 19 3.19 -8.28 -19.59
C ASP A 19 2.57 -9.38 -18.71
N ALA A 20 2.37 -10.57 -19.26
CA ALA A 20 1.80 -11.73 -18.56
C ALA A 20 2.56 -12.09 -17.26
N LYS A 21 3.87 -11.86 -17.21
CA LYS A 21 4.70 -12.12 -16.01
C LYS A 21 4.38 -11.22 -14.83
N TYR A 22 3.64 -10.13 -15.03
CA TYR A 22 3.19 -9.21 -13.97
C TYR A 22 1.72 -9.41 -13.60
N ALA A 23 1.05 -10.46 -14.10
CA ALA A 23 -0.37 -10.70 -13.82
C ALA A 23 -0.64 -11.03 -12.34
N ASP A 24 0.28 -11.76 -11.72
CA ASP A 24 0.28 -12.02 -10.28
C ASP A 24 1.47 -11.30 -9.63
N TYR A 25 1.32 -10.96 -8.34
CA TYR A 25 2.38 -10.31 -7.61
C TYR A 25 3.62 -11.21 -7.50
N ASP A 26 4.75 -10.67 -7.90
CA ASP A 26 6.07 -11.24 -7.70
C ASP A 26 7.03 -10.15 -7.25
N THR A 27 7.57 -10.31 -6.03
CA THR A 27 8.40 -9.27 -5.42
C THR A 27 9.68 -8.96 -6.21
N GLU A 28 10.25 -9.95 -6.91
CA GLU A 28 11.49 -9.76 -7.67
C GLU A 28 11.23 -8.98 -8.95
N LEU A 29 10.20 -9.36 -9.69
CA LEU A 29 9.82 -8.72 -10.95
C LEU A 29 9.32 -7.30 -10.72
N TYR A 30 8.45 -7.09 -9.71
CA TYR A 30 7.92 -5.77 -9.37
C TYR A 30 9.02 -4.85 -8.85
N THR A 31 9.94 -5.35 -8.00
CA THR A 31 11.09 -4.56 -7.54
C THR A 31 11.95 -4.10 -8.70
N ASP A 32 12.23 -4.99 -9.64
CA ASP A 32 13.07 -4.67 -10.78
C ASP A 32 12.43 -3.59 -11.67
N ALA A 33 11.16 -3.74 -12.01
CA ALA A 33 10.42 -2.77 -12.81
C ALA A 33 10.39 -1.38 -12.14
N ILE A 34 10.12 -1.32 -10.84
CA ILE A 34 10.09 -0.04 -10.09
C ILE A 34 11.48 0.58 -10.01
N CYS A 35 12.53 -0.22 -9.79
CA CYS A 35 13.90 0.29 -9.76
C CYS A 35 14.34 0.83 -11.12
N GLN A 36 13.94 0.20 -12.22
CA GLN A 36 14.23 0.71 -13.56
C GLN A 36 13.47 2.02 -13.84
N LEU A 37 12.20 2.11 -13.47
CA LEU A 37 11.41 3.34 -13.53
C LEU A 37 12.06 4.45 -12.71
N SER A 38 12.42 4.14 -11.46
CA SER A 38 13.07 5.11 -10.57
C SER A 38 14.38 5.64 -11.14
N LYS A 39 15.22 4.77 -11.71
CA LYS A 39 16.49 5.19 -12.36
C LYS A 39 16.28 6.04 -13.60
N LYS A 40 15.19 5.78 -14.34
CA LYS A 40 14.90 6.53 -15.58
C LYS A 40 14.31 7.90 -15.32
N TYR A 41 13.44 8.02 -14.31
CA TYR A 41 12.67 9.24 -14.07
C TYR A 41 13.09 10.03 -12.82
N ASP A 42 14.00 9.49 -12.03
CA ASP A 42 14.63 10.11 -10.85
C ASP A 42 13.61 10.78 -9.90
N PRO A 43 12.63 10.04 -9.37
CA PRO A 43 11.61 10.63 -8.52
C PRO A 43 12.20 11.13 -7.19
N ALA A 44 11.76 12.29 -6.72
CA ALA A 44 12.15 12.82 -5.43
C ALA A 44 11.70 11.93 -4.27
N SER A 45 10.53 11.29 -4.41
CA SER A 45 9.98 10.36 -3.43
C SER A 45 9.17 9.25 -4.08
N ILE A 46 9.07 8.09 -3.41
CA ILE A 46 8.21 6.96 -3.80
C ILE A 46 7.35 6.57 -2.59
N MET A 47 6.04 6.53 -2.79
CA MET A 47 5.07 6.12 -1.78
C MET A 47 4.42 4.80 -2.16
N PHE A 48 4.28 3.90 -1.18
CA PHE A 48 3.57 2.63 -1.32
C PHE A 48 2.39 2.60 -0.37
N GLY A 49 1.32 1.90 -0.72
CA GLY A 49 0.32 1.50 0.28
C GLY A 49 0.94 0.47 1.24
N ALA A 50 0.70 0.60 2.55
CA ALA A 50 1.14 -0.40 3.54
C ALA A 50 0.20 -1.62 3.57
N THR A 51 -0.15 -2.13 2.39
CA THR A 51 -0.78 -3.44 2.16
C THR A 51 0.24 -4.55 2.33
N ASP A 52 -0.19 -5.81 2.33
CA ASP A 52 0.74 -6.94 2.45
C ASP A 52 1.80 -6.93 1.34
N ASP A 53 1.39 -6.73 0.08
CA ASP A 53 2.31 -6.61 -1.04
C ASP A 53 3.23 -5.39 -0.92
N GLY A 54 2.67 -4.24 -0.49
CA GLY A 54 3.46 -3.01 -0.35
C GLY A 54 4.48 -3.08 0.79
N ARG A 55 4.18 -3.82 1.87
CA ARG A 55 5.10 -4.06 2.99
C ARG A 55 6.24 -5.01 2.62
N ASP A 56 6.01 -5.92 1.69
CA ASP A 56 7.05 -6.78 1.14
C ASP A 56 7.89 -6.05 0.08
N LEU A 57 7.24 -5.33 -0.83
CA LEU A 57 7.87 -4.69 -1.99
C LEU A 57 8.73 -3.48 -1.63
N ALA A 58 8.22 -2.56 -0.81
CA ALA A 58 8.86 -1.28 -0.55
C ALA A 58 10.25 -1.42 0.09
N PRO A 59 10.50 -2.29 1.10
CA PRO A 59 11.82 -2.49 1.67
C PRO A 59 12.83 -3.03 0.65
N ARG A 60 12.36 -3.89 -0.25
CA ARG A 60 13.20 -4.48 -1.28
C ARG A 60 13.63 -3.46 -2.33
N VAL A 61 12.69 -2.59 -2.75
CA VAL A 61 12.99 -1.45 -3.63
C VAL A 61 13.96 -0.49 -2.95
N ALA A 62 13.74 -0.13 -1.68
CA ALA A 62 14.62 0.76 -0.92
C ALA A 62 16.05 0.21 -0.84
N ALA A 63 16.20 -1.09 -0.53
CA ALA A 63 17.49 -1.75 -0.49
C ALA A 63 18.21 -1.72 -1.85
N ARG A 64 17.49 -1.94 -2.95
CA ARG A 64 18.04 -1.88 -4.31
C ARG A 64 18.43 -0.49 -4.77
N LEU A 65 17.70 0.52 -4.31
CA LEU A 65 18.00 1.93 -4.60
C LEU A 65 18.97 2.56 -3.60
N HIS A 66 19.42 1.79 -2.59
CA HIS A 66 20.32 2.25 -1.52
C HIS A 66 19.80 3.49 -0.78
N THR A 67 18.50 3.51 -0.46
CA THR A 67 17.85 4.61 0.25
C THR A 67 17.13 4.14 1.50
N GLY A 68 16.72 5.10 2.35
CA GLY A 68 15.91 4.82 3.54
C GLY A 68 14.44 4.59 3.23
N LEU A 69 13.75 3.85 4.13
CA LEU A 69 12.32 3.63 4.07
C LEU A 69 11.69 3.87 5.44
N CYS A 70 10.65 4.70 5.51
CA CYS A 70 9.78 4.77 6.68
C CYS A 70 8.51 3.94 6.43
N ALA A 71 8.28 2.93 7.28
CA ALA A 71 7.17 2.00 7.11
C ALA A 71 5.96 2.36 7.95
N ASP A 72 4.75 2.12 7.39
CA ASP A 72 3.47 2.21 8.08
C ASP A 72 3.14 3.61 8.61
N CYS A 73 3.38 4.61 7.77
CA CYS A 73 3.18 6.02 8.11
C CYS A 73 1.70 6.34 8.26
N THR A 74 1.40 7.19 9.24
CA THR A 74 0.05 7.68 9.56
C THR A 74 -0.10 9.18 9.37
N ALA A 75 0.99 9.92 9.19
CA ALA A 75 0.98 11.31 8.78
C ALA A 75 2.18 11.61 7.88
N LEU A 76 2.01 12.59 7.01
CA LEU A 76 3.01 13.09 6.09
C LEU A 76 3.01 14.61 6.15
N ASP A 77 4.19 15.20 6.07
CA ASP A 77 4.37 16.64 5.94
C ASP A 77 5.58 16.92 5.03
N VAL A 78 5.75 18.15 4.63
CA VAL A 78 6.90 18.59 3.83
C VAL A 78 7.62 19.69 4.60
N THR A 79 8.90 19.50 4.85
CA THR A 79 9.74 20.50 5.53
C THR A 79 10.05 21.67 4.59
N ASP A 80 10.56 22.79 5.15
CA ASP A 80 10.99 23.96 4.38
C ASP A 80 12.07 23.60 3.35
N ASP A 81 12.92 22.60 3.65
CA ASP A 81 13.95 22.06 2.75
C ASP A 81 13.39 21.09 1.70
N LYS A 82 12.06 20.98 1.56
CA LYS A 82 11.37 20.08 0.64
C LYS A 82 11.66 18.59 0.88
N LEU A 83 11.90 18.22 2.13
CA LEU A 83 12.01 16.84 2.55
C LEU A 83 10.64 16.34 3.04
N VAL A 84 10.32 15.09 2.74
CA VAL A 84 9.11 14.45 3.25
C VAL A 84 9.35 14.04 4.69
N ALA A 85 8.54 14.57 5.60
CA ALA A 85 8.50 14.17 7.00
C ALA A 85 7.49 13.03 7.18
N TRP A 86 8.03 11.83 7.38
CA TRP A 86 7.27 10.59 7.52
C TRP A 86 6.97 10.32 8.99
N THR A 87 5.72 10.40 9.40
CA THR A 87 5.33 10.13 10.79
C THR A 87 4.66 8.78 10.91
N ARG A 88 5.15 7.98 11.86
CA ARG A 88 4.63 6.65 12.14
C ARG A 88 4.49 6.38 13.64
N PRO A 89 3.54 5.55 14.07
CA PRO A 89 3.51 5.02 15.42
C PRO A 89 4.74 4.14 15.68
N ALA A 90 5.27 4.24 16.89
CA ALA A 90 6.40 3.47 17.36
C ALA A 90 6.11 2.89 18.76
N LEU A 91 6.90 1.90 19.19
CA LEU A 91 6.83 1.29 20.52
C LEU A 91 5.40 0.94 20.98
N GLY A 92 4.68 0.18 20.16
CA GLY A 92 3.31 -0.23 20.48
C GLY A 92 2.25 0.87 20.28
N GLY A 93 2.58 1.96 19.62
CA GLY A 93 1.66 3.05 19.29
C GLY A 93 1.57 4.16 20.32
N ASN A 94 2.32 4.08 21.42
CA ASN A 94 2.31 5.09 22.50
C ASN A 94 3.09 6.37 22.14
N ILE A 95 3.95 6.31 21.18
CA ILE A 95 4.73 7.43 20.63
C ILE A 95 4.66 7.43 19.11
N CYS A 96 4.80 8.63 18.53
CA CYS A 96 4.99 8.78 17.09
C CYS A 96 6.43 9.24 16.83
N ALA A 97 7.05 8.63 15.81
CA ALA A 97 8.36 9.05 15.31
C ALA A 97 8.17 9.74 13.95
N THR A 98 8.73 10.94 13.81
CA THR A 98 8.83 11.61 12.52
C THR A 98 10.23 11.46 11.98
N ILE A 99 10.36 10.92 10.78
CA ILE A 99 11.60 10.50 10.16
C ILE A 99 11.75 11.25 8.83
N ILE A 100 12.93 11.75 8.54
CA ILE A 100 13.30 12.34 7.25
C ILE A 100 14.47 11.57 6.63
N CYS A 101 14.56 11.57 5.30
CA CYS A 101 15.71 11.07 4.56
C CYS A 101 16.37 12.26 3.86
N ASP A 102 17.39 12.82 4.47
CA ASP A 102 18.04 14.06 4.03
C ASP A 102 19.10 13.86 2.95
N VAL A 103 19.73 12.69 2.91
CA VAL A 103 20.88 12.41 2.02
C VAL A 103 20.45 11.64 0.77
N ASN A 104 19.78 10.50 0.94
CA ASN A 104 19.51 9.58 -0.17
C ASN A 104 18.19 9.89 -0.88
N ARG A 105 18.13 9.53 -2.15
CA ARG A 105 16.93 9.63 -3.00
C ARG A 105 16.67 8.29 -3.72
N PRO A 106 15.40 7.99 -4.02
CA PRO A 106 14.18 8.71 -3.60
C PRO A 106 13.93 8.62 -2.09
N GLN A 107 13.21 9.57 -1.52
CA GLN A 107 12.68 9.45 -0.17
C GLN A 107 11.53 8.45 -0.21
N MET A 108 11.54 7.43 0.65
CA MET A 108 10.56 6.35 0.54
C MET A 108 9.78 6.11 1.81
N GLY A 109 8.50 5.77 1.64
CA GLY A 109 7.65 5.37 2.73
C GLY A 109 6.48 4.48 2.31
N THR A 110 5.99 3.66 3.24
CA THR A 110 4.69 3.03 3.10
C THR A 110 3.66 3.75 3.95
N VAL A 111 2.47 3.96 3.40
CA VAL A 111 1.39 4.72 4.04
C VAL A 111 0.28 3.75 4.41
N ARG A 112 -0.16 3.81 5.66
CA ARG A 112 -1.23 2.96 6.18
C ARG A 112 -2.53 3.24 5.39
N PRO A 113 -3.25 2.21 4.93
CA PRO A 113 -4.55 2.39 4.27
C PRO A 113 -5.55 3.12 5.17
N LYS A 114 -6.47 3.85 4.56
CA LYS A 114 -7.58 4.58 5.22
C LYS A 114 -7.16 5.72 6.19
N VAL A 115 -5.88 6.07 6.26
CA VAL A 115 -5.39 7.18 7.11
C VAL A 115 -5.67 8.54 6.46
N PHE A 116 -5.54 8.63 5.16
CA PHE A 116 -5.87 9.82 4.39
C PHE A 116 -7.22 9.66 3.70
N LYS A 117 -7.98 10.73 3.64
CA LYS A 117 -9.20 10.74 2.82
C LYS A 117 -8.82 10.65 1.34
N PRO A 118 -9.55 9.88 0.55
CA PRO A 118 -9.39 9.88 -0.89
C PRO A 118 -9.55 11.30 -1.46
N ALA A 119 -8.80 11.61 -2.51
CA ALA A 119 -9.01 12.84 -3.25
C ALA A 119 -10.39 12.84 -3.93
N GLU A 120 -10.99 14.02 -4.08
CA GLU A 120 -12.19 14.16 -4.90
C GLU A 120 -11.85 13.81 -6.35
N MET A 121 -12.68 12.95 -6.96
CA MET A 121 -12.47 12.49 -8.32
C MET A 121 -12.91 13.57 -9.32
N ASP A 122 -11.99 14.05 -10.15
CA ASP A 122 -12.29 14.93 -11.27
C ASP A 122 -12.23 14.14 -12.60
N ASN A 123 -13.38 13.73 -13.08
CA ASN A 123 -13.49 12.96 -14.33
C ASN A 123 -13.18 13.81 -15.61
N ASN A 124 -13.01 15.11 -15.49
CA ASN A 124 -12.59 15.96 -16.60
C ASN A 124 -11.07 16.12 -16.68
N ARG A 125 -10.33 15.61 -15.66
CA ARG A 125 -8.88 15.68 -15.64
C ARG A 125 -8.27 14.81 -16.73
N THR A 126 -7.23 15.32 -17.37
CA THR A 126 -6.43 14.59 -18.36
C THR A 126 -5.04 14.33 -17.80
N GLY A 127 -4.49 13.16 -18.09
CA GLY A 127 -3.14 12.77 -17.70
C GLY A 127 -2.45 12.03 -18.85
N GLU A 128 -1.15 12.03 -18.82
CA GLU A 128 -0.34 11.29 -19.79
C GLU A 128 -0.26 9.81 -19.40
N VAL A 129 -0.35 8.91 -20.37
CA VAL A 129 -0.19 7.46 -20.15
C VAL A 129 1.03 6.99 -20.93
N ILE A 130 2.03 6.49 -20.22
CA ILE A 130 3.30 6.06 -20.79
C ILE A 130 3.44 4.54 -20.61
N ALA A 131 3.48 3.81 -21.72
CA ALA A 131 3.85 2.40 -21.68
C ALA A 131 5.34 2.26 -21.35
N PHE A 132 5.66 1.47 -20.34
CA PHE A 132 7.01 1.18 -19.93
C PHE A 132 7.28 -0.32 -20.01
N THR A 133 8.29 -0.71 -20.77
CA THR A 133 8.76 -2.09 -20.84
C THR A 133 10.09 -2.19 -20.09
N PRO A 134 10.14 -2.86 -18.93
CA PRO A 134 11.38 -3.12 -18.24
C PRO A 134 12.34 -3.92 -19.10
N GLU A 135 13.63 -3.59 -19.05
CA GLU A 135 14.67 -4.38 -19.70
C GLU A 135 14.69 -5.80 -19.14
N ALA A 136 15.03 -6.77 -19.98
CA ALA A 136 15.13 -8.15 -19.56
C ALA A 136 16.32 -8.33 -18.59
N GLY A 137 16.06 -8.90 -17.41
CA GLY A 137 17.11 -9.11 -16.41
C GLY A 137 16.61 -9.73 -15.13
N ALA A 138 15.42 -9.36 -14.67
CA ALA A 138 14.82 -10.00 -13.51
C ALA A 138 14.25 -11.38 -13.87
N VAL A 139 14.66 -12.37 -13.10
CA VAL A 139 14.11 -13.72 -13.15
C VAL A 139 13.48 -14.00 -11.78
N SER A 140 12.20 -14.37 -11.78
CA SER A 140 11.58 -14.86 -10.56
C SER A 140 12.21 -16.20 -10.14
N ARG A 141 12.54 -16.33 -8.87
CA ARG A 141 13.01 -17.56 -8.24
C ARG A 141 11.90 -18.33 -7.55
N VAL A 142 10.68 -17.81 -7.63
CA VAL A 142 9.48 -18.42 -7.05
C VAL A 142 8.46 -18.68 -8.15
N GLU A 143 7.65 -19.70 -7.96
CA GLU A 143 6.56 -20.08 -8.86
C GLU A 143 5.25 -20.07 -8.08
N LEU A 144 4.24 -19.40 -8.61
CA LEU A 144 2.89 -19.43 -8.07
C LEU A 144 2.24 -20.78 -8.37
N VAL A 145 2.23 -21.68 -7.39
CA VAL A 145 1.66 -23.02 -7.54
C VAL A 145 0.13 -22.99 -7.59
N LYS A 146 -0.48 -22.15 -6.74
CA LYS A 146 -1.94 -22.05 -6.62
C LYS A 146 -2.35 -20.74 -5.98
N LYS A 147 -3.46 -20.17 -6.47
CA LYS A 147 -4.16 -19.04 -5.88
C LYS A 147 -5.61 -19.44 -5.61
N GLU A 148 -6.01 -19.43 -4.35
CA GLU A 148 -7.37 -19.75 -3.94
C GLU A 148 -8.04 -18.49 -3.40
N ALA A 149 -9.17 -18.10 -3.99
CA ALA A 149 -10.01 -17.07 -3.42
C ALA A 149 -10.73 -17.63 -2.20
N LEU A 150 -10.68 -16.94 -1.08
CA LEU A 150 -11.54 -17.26 0.07
C LEU A 150 -12.97 -16.94 -0.35
N SER A 151 -13.74 -17.99 -0.65
CA SER A 151 -15.16 -17.86 -0.96
C SER A 151 -15.95 -17.76 0.34
N SER A 152 -16.31 -16.56 0.71
CA SER A 152 -17.45 -16.34 1.57
C SER A 152 -18.32 -15.29 0.88
N GLU A 153 -19.36 -15.76 0.19
CA GLU A 153 -20.31 -14.89 -0.53
C GLU A 153 -21.04 -13.90 0.41
N ASN A 154 -20.88 -14.04 1.74
CA ASN A 154 -21.55 -13.23 2.77
C ASN A 154 -20.65 -12.79 3.92
N ALA A 155 -19.32 -12.94 3.86
CA ALA A 155 -18.47 -12.45 4.94
C ALA A 155 -17.96 -11.06 4.62
N VAL A 156 -18.37 -10.09 5.39
CA VAL A 156 -17.76 -8.76 5.43
C VAL A 156 -16.27 -8.95 5.81
N LYS A 157 -15.38 -8.45 5.00
CA LYS A 157 -13.95 -8.49 5.32
C LYS A 157 -13.68 -7.54 6.48
N ILE A 158 -12.90 -7.98 7.46
CA ILE A 158 -12.59 -7.18 8.65
C ILE A 158 -11.99 -5.82 8.28
N ASP A 159 -11.17 -5.76 7.25
CA ASP A 159 -10.54 -4.53 6.76
C ASP A 159 -11.49 -3.61 5.99
N GLU A 160 -12.64 -4.10 5.58
CA GLU A 160 -13.70 -3.34 4.89
C GLU A 160 -14.87 -2.99 5.82
N ALA A 161 -14.92 -3.54 7.03
CA ALA A 161 -16.01 -3.32 7.99
C ALA A 161 -15.96 -1.90 8.59
N ASP A 162 -17.13 -1.24 8.66
CA ASP A 162 -17.28 0.06 9.32
C ASP A 162 -17.27 -0.05 10.84
N MET A 163 -17.79 -1.17 11.37
CA MET A 163 -17.83 -1.48 12.79
C MET A 163 -17.33 -2.90 13.03
N ILE A 164 -16.52 -3.08 14.04
CA ILE A 164 -15.95 -4.37 14.41
C ILE A 164 -16.30 -4.68 15.87
N ALA A 165 -17.06 -5.74 16.11
CA ALA A 165 -17.28 -6.27 17.45
C ALA A 165 -16.19 -7.32 17.78
N ALA A 166 -15.38 -7.06 18.79
CA ALA A 166 -14.27 -7.93 19.16
C ALA A 166 -14.40 -8.44 20.58
N GLY A 167 -14.06 -9.71 20.77
CA GLY A 167 -14.03 -10.36 22.08
C GLY A 167 -12.81 -11.26 22.23
N GLY A 168 -12.45 -11.55 23.46
CA GLY A 168 -11.29 -12.37 23.77
C GLY A 168 -11.56 -13.30 24.96
N ARG A 169 -10.48 -13.70 25.62
CA ARG A 169 -10.50 -14.66 26.75
C ARG A 169 -11.49 -14.29 27.86
N GLY A 170 -11.82 -12.99 28.04
CA GLY A 170 -12.77 -12.52 29.05
C GLY A 170 -14.20 -13.03 28.84
N PHE A 171 -14.56 -13.50 27.65
CA PHE A 171 -15.85 -14.14 27.38
C PHE A 171 -15.99 -15.54 28.03
N GLY A 172 -14.89 -16.17 28.41
CA GLY A 172 -14.87 -17.41 29.18
C GLY A 172 -15.17 -18.66 28.36
N SER A 173 -16.27 -18.70 27.61
CA SER A 173 -16.67 -19.84 26.79
C SER A 173 -17.11 -19.44 25.39
N LYS A 174 -17.22 -20.42 24.49
CA LYS A 174 -17.62 -20.19 23.09
C LYS A 174 -19.05 -19.65 23.00
N GLU A 175 -19.96 -20.16 23.83
CA GLU A 175 -21.37 -19.80 23.82
C GLU A 175 -21.60 -18.32 24.15
N ASN A 176 -20.69 -17.72 24.92
CA ASN A 176 -20.79 -16.30 25.26
C ASN A 176 -20.46 -15.36 24.08
N PHE A 177 -19.85 -15.91 22.99
CA PHE A 177 -19.61 -15.12 21.78
C PHE A 177 -20.90 -14.79 20.99
N ASP A 178 -22.01 -15.49 21.26
CA ASP A 178 -23.33 -15.18 20.67
C ASP A 178 -23.74 -13.72 20.98
N VAL A 179 -23.29 -13.17 22.10
CA VAL A 179 -23.53 -11.76 22.45
C VAL A 179 -22.81 -10.82 21.46
N LEU A 180 -21.62 -11.18 20.97
CA LEU A 180 -20.92 -10.38 19.96
C LEU A 180 -21.64 -10.45 18.62
N GLU A 181 -22.12 -11.62 18.23
CA GLU A 181 -22.87 -11.79 16.99
C GLU A 181 -24.17 -10.98 17.02
N GLN A 182 -24.89 -10.99 18.17
CA GLN A 182 -26.06 -10.15 18.37
C GLN A 182 -25.74 -8.67 18.33
N LEU A 183 -24.61 -8.25 18.90
CA LEU A 183 -24.17 -6.85 18.85
C LEU A 183 -23.81 -6.45 17.42
N ALA A 184 -23.04 -7.27 16.72
CA ALA A 184 -22.65 -7.03 15.34
C ALA A 184 -23.88 -6.90 14.42
N ALA A 185 -24.87 -7.77 14.59
CA ALA A 185 -26.12 -7.75 13.81
C ALA A 185 -26.98 -6.48 13.97
N LEU A 186 -26.66 -5.60 14.94
CA LEU A 186 -27.33 -4.30 15.09
C LEU A 186 -26.75 -3.21 14.17
N PHE A 187 -25.61 -3.46 13.54
CA PHE A 187 -24.95 -2.53 12.66
C PHE A 187 -24.98 -3.03 11.21
N GLU A 188 -25.20 -2.15 10.25
CA GLU A 188 -25.02 -2.45 8.84
C GLU A 188 -23.50 -2.55 8.56
N ASN A 189 -23.07 -3.56 7.80
CA ASN A 189 -21.66 -3.82 7.45
C ASN A 189 -20.72 -4.11 8.64
N SER A 190 -21.18 -4.86 9.61
CA SER A 190 -20.38 -5.34 10.75
C SER A 190 -19.83 -6.75 10.51
#